data_d7183304719d536d797fd6eebcf433bd
#
_entry.id   d7183304719d536d797fd6eebcf433bd
#
_cell.length_a   1.000
_cell.length_b   1.000
_cell.length_c   1.000
_cell.angle_alpha   90.00
_cell.angle_beta   90.00
_cell.angle_gamma   90.00
#
_symmetry.space_group_name_H-M   'P 1'
#
loop_
_entity.id
_entity.type
_entity.pdbx_description
1 polymer ?
#
loop_
_entity_poly.entity_id
_entity_poly.type
_entity_poly.pdbx_seq_one_letter_code
_entity_poly.pdbx_strand_id
1 'polypeptide(L)'
;MCAAAVALLVVGCTAQPTTGGTSPGAAASRTSAFNATDTAWILLMIPMAERARQLTDLAPSRSADPAVATLASKAGSTLREDLRRLRAALKLSGVPDTRPHEGHNMPGMVGLDTLDKAAAAKGRPFDRILTDALRAHFTQSRMLCAGEQNQGRADEATGLAAAIAKSTSRQISGLDTLRAARPATPGNHKTTVKPDGPHRTATTR
;
A
#
# COMPACT_ATOMS: atom_id res chain seq x y z
N MET A 1 -79.36 41.88 4.52
CA MET A 1 -79.35 42.45 3.18
C MET A 1 -78.02 42.17 2.50
N CYS A 2 -78.07 41.85 1.28
CA CYS A 2 -77.01 41.54 0.31
C CYS A 2 -76.53 40.07 0.24
N ALA A 3 -77.04 39.45 -0.80
CA ALA A 3 -76.71 38.14 -1.32
C ALA A 3 -75.30 38.14 -2.00
N ALA A 4 -74.57 37.08 -1.85
CA ALA A 4 -73.38 36.79 -2.66
C ALA A 4 -73.60 35.51 -3.40
N ALA A 5 -73.57 35.61 -4.73
CA ALA A 5 -73.72 34.49 -5.70
C ALA A 5 -72.45 33.63 -5.76
N VAL A 6 -72.65 32.31 -5.71
CA VAL A 6 -71.62 31.33 -5.95
C VAL A 6 -71.64 30.94 -7.44
N ALA A 7 -70.55 31.18 -8.18
CA ALA A 7 -70.36 30.70 -9.54
C ALA A 7 -69.51 29.42 -9.52
N LEU A 8 -70.09 28.30 -9.89
CA LEU A 8 -69.41 27.03 -10.17
C LEU A 8 -68.82 27.11 -11.55
N LEU A 9 -67.46 27.03 -11.65
CA LEU A 9 -66.77 26.76 -12.89
C LEU A 9 -66.41 25.29 -12.97
N VAL A 10 -67.02 24.55 -13.89
CA VAL A 10 -66.73 23.21 -14.27
C VAL A 10 -65.58 23.27 -15.27
N VAL A 11 -64.38 22.82 -14.90
CA VAL A 11 -63.26 22.66 -15.81
C VAL A 11 -63.24 21.24 -16.31
N GLY A 12 -63.46 21.10 -17.63
CA GLY A 12 -63.47 19.80 -18.30
C GLY A 12 -62.06 19.24 -18.42
N CYS A 13 -61.92 17.95 -18.11
CA CYS A 13 -60.73 17.13 -18.40
C CYS A 13 -60.66 16.85 -19.91
N THR A 14 -59.73 17.48 -20.62
CA THR A 14 -59.35 17.02 -21.94
C THR A 14 -58.20 16.00 -21.80
N ALA A 15 -58.47 14.76 -22.13
CA ALA A 15 -57.47 13.71 -22.24
C ALA A 15 -56.50 14.00 -23.42
N GLN A 16 -55.25 14.28 -23.13
CA GLN A 16 -54.21 14.32 -24.15
C GLN A 16 -53.68 12.87 -24.43
N PRO A 17 -53.48 12.52 -25.70
CA PRO A 17 -52.86 11.24 -26.03
C PRO A 17 -51.39 11.28 -25.65
N THR A 18 -50.97 10.40 -24.77
CA THR A 18 -49.55 10.15 -24.44
C THR A 18 -48.84 9.53 -25.64
N THR A 19 -48.19 10.33 -26.47
CA THR A 19 -47.17 9.82 -27.35
C THR A 19 -45.98 9.36 -26.47
N GLY A 20 -45.75 8.04 -26.52
CA GLY A 20 -44.61 7.40 -25.85
C GLY A 20 -43.27 7.94 -26.36
N GLY A 21 -42.84 9.01 -25.73
CA GLY A 21 -41.45 9.46 -25.78
C GLY A 21 -40.63 8.56 -24.88
N THR A 22 -39.87 7.64 -25.46
CA THR A 22 -38.78 6.94 -24.81
C THR A 22 -37.80 8.03 -24.34
N SER A 23 -37.93 8.47 -23.10
CA SER A 23 -36.85 9.26 -22.47
C SER A 23 -35.57 8.45 -22.59
N PRO A 24 -34.49 9.00 -23.19
CA PRO A 24 -33.19 8.40 -23.06
C PRO A 24 -32.96 8.35 -21.54
N GLY A 25 -32.89 7.12 -21.03
CA GLY A 25 -32.60 6.88 -19.62
C GLY A 25 -31.44 7.78 -19.23
N ALA A 26 -31.71 8.74 -18.36
CA ALA A 26 -30.67 9.45 -17.66
C ALA A 26 -29.75 8.36 -17.12
N ALA A 27 -28.60 8.18 -17.77
CA ALA A 27 -27.47 7.49 -17.16
C ALA A 27 -27.24 8.30 -15.89
N ALA A 28 -27.85 7.84 -14.79
CA ALA A 28 -27.59 8.38 -13.48
C ALA A 28 -26.07 8.37 -13.39
N SER A 29 -25.48 9.56 -13.45
CA SER A 29 -24.07 9.74 -13.14
C SER A 29 -23.92 9.07 -11.78
N ARG A 30 -23.42 7.83 -11.80
CA ARG A 30 -23.04 7.15 -10.57
C ARG A 30 -21.96 8.03 -10.01
N THR A 31 -22.37 8.95 -9.14
CA THR A 31 -21.45 9.73 -8.31
C THR A 31 -20.52 8.66 -7.74
N SER A 32 -19.25 8.73 -8.12
CA SER A 32 -18.28 7.74 -7.70
C SER A 32 -18.45 7.56 -6.19
N ALA A 33 -18.71 6.33 -5.73
CA ALA A 33 -18.79 6.03 -4.31
C ALA A 33 -17.44 6.33 -3.62
N PHE A 34 -16.38 6.52 -4.42
CA PHE A 34 -15.03 6.84 -3.97
C PHE A 34 -14.94 8.27 -3.45
N ASN A 35 -14.40 8.42 -2.24
CA ASN A 35 -14.03 9.71 -1.68
C ASN A 35 -12.56 10.07 -1.96
N ALA A 36 -12.12 11.23 -1.46
CA ALA A 36 -10.74 11.68 -1.65
C ALA A 36 -9.71 10.75 -0.97
N THR A 37 -10.05 10.12 0.15
CA THR A 37 -9.19 9.16 0.85
C THR A 37 -8.98 7.92 -0.01
N ASP A 38 -10.07 7.33 -0.53
CA ASP A 38 -10.00 6.14 -1.39
C ASP A 38 -9.06 6.37 -2.57
N THR A 39 -9.23 7.47 -3.26
CA THR A 39 -8.43 7.79 -4.46
C THR A 39 -6.98 8.10 -4.14
N ALA A 40 -6.72 8.86 -3.07
CA ALA A 40 -5.36 9.17 -2.62
C ALA A 40 -4.62 7.89 -2.17
N TRP A 41 -5.31 7.00 -1.42
CA TRP A 41 -4.76 5.72 -1.00
C TRP A 41 -4.39 4.84 -2.20
N ILE A 42 -5.28 4.69 -3.20
CA ILE A 42 -5.01 3.89 -4.39
C ILE A 42 -3.81 4.45 -5.16
N LEU A 43 -3.79 5.78 -5.41
CA LEU A 43 -2.71 6.45 -6.13
C LEU A 43 -1.34 6.33 -5.43
N LEU A 44 -1.32 6.21 -4.11
CA LEU A 44 -0.11 5.99 -3.34
C LEU A 44 0.31 4.51 -3.34
N MET A 45 -0.63 3.58 -3.14
CA MET A 45 -0.34 2.15 -3.03
C MET A 45 0.19 1.55 -4.34
N ILE A 46 -0.21 2.07 -5.50
CA ILE A 46 0.28 1.58 -6.80
C ILE A 46 1.81 1.71 -6.92
N PRO A 47 2.43 2.91 -6.85
CA PRO A 47 3.87 3.04 -6.98
C PRO A 47 4.64 2.37 -5.83
N MET A 48 4.08 2.31 -4.62
CA MET A 48 4.68 1.57 -3.51
C MET A 48 4.80 0.07 -3.84
N ALA A 49 3.72 -0.54 -4.32
CA ALA A 49 3.70 -1.95 -4.68
C ALA A 49 4.57 -2.25 -5.93
N GLU A 50 4.60 -1.35 -6.90
CA GLU A 50 5.46 -1.47 -8.09
C GLU A 50 6.94 -1.57 -7.73
N ARG A 51 7.44 -0.66 -6.87
CA ARG A 51 8.83 -0.66 -6.44
C ARG A 51 9.18 -1.88 -5.58
N ALA A 52 8.29 -2.27 -4.65
CA ALA A 52 8.48 -3.49 -3.88
C ALA A 52 8.52 -4.73 -4.78
N ARG A 53 7.68 -4.80 -5.82
CA ARG A 53 7.73 -5.87 -6.82
C ARG A 53 9.06 -5.88 -7.59
N GLN A 54 9.53 -4.71 -8.07
CA GLN A 54 10.84 -4.61 -8.75
C GLN A 54 11.96 -5.20 -7.88
N LEU A 55 11.94 -4.90 -6.58
CA LEU A 55 12.91 -5.46 -5.65
C LEU A 55 12.82 -7.00 -5.54
N THR A 56 11.59 -7.55 -5.47
CA THR A 56 11.40 -9.01 -5.42
C THR A 56 11.80 -9.71 -6.69
N ASP A 57 11.68 -9.06 -7.85
CA ASP A 57 12.05 -9.62 -9.16
C ASP A 57 13.57 -9.82 -9.30
N LEU A 58 14.40 -9.17 -8.48
CA LEU A 58 15.85 -9.38 -8.44
C LEU A 58 16.26 -10.66 -7.70
N ALA A 59 15.41 -11.18 -6.81
CA ALA A 59 15.78 -12.27 -5.90
C ALA A 59 16.26 -13.57 -6.59
N PRO A 60 15.66 -14.05 -7.71
CA PRO A 60 16.08 -15.30 -8.33
C PRO A 60 17.55 -15.33 -8.76
N SER A 61 18.12 -14.18 -9.13
CA SER A 61 19.50 -14.08 -9.62
C SER A 61 20.51 -13.57 -8.59
N ARG A 62 20.03 -13.12 -7.42
CA ARG A 62 20.86 -12.37 -6.45
C ARG A 62 20.84 -12.93 -5.04
N SER A 63 19.77 -13.63 -4.63
CA SER A 63 19.66 -14.22 -3.30
C SER A 63 20.59 -15.45 -3.17
N ALA A 64 21.25 -15.56 -2.00
CA ALA A 64 22.00 -16.76 -1.64
C ALA A 64 21.23 -17.70 -0.72
N ASP A 65 20.15 -17.20 -0.09
CA ASP A 65 19.35 -17.97 0.84
C ASP A 65 18.06 -18.45 0.15
N PRO A 66 17.88 -19.76 -0.06
CA PRO A 66 16.69 -20.31 -0.71
C PRO A 66 15.38 -19.94 0.00
N ALA A 67 15.40 -19.76 1.33
CA ALA A 67 14.21 -19.36 2.07
C ALA A 67 13.85 -17.89 1.81
N VAL A 68 14.86 -17.02 1.66
CA VAL A 68 14.66 -15.62 1.23
C VAL A 68 14.14 -15.55 -0.20
N ALA A 69 14.73 -16.33 -1.12
CA ALA A 69 14.26 -16.39 -2.50
C ALA A 69 12.80 -16.87 -2.59
N THR A 70 12.44 -17.88 -1.80
CA THR A 70 11.06 -18.39 -1.72
C THR A 70 10.10 -17.33 -1.18
N LEU A 71 10.48 -16.63 -0.11
CA LEU A 71 9.68 -15.53 0.44
C LEU A 71 9.50 -14.42 -0.59
N ALA A 72 10.57 -14.00 -1.27
CA ALA A 72 10.53 -12.98 -2.32
C ALA A 72 9.59 -13.37 -3.47
N SER A 73 9.62 -14.62 -3.91
CA SER A 73 8.72 -15.15 -4.95
C SER A 73 7.26 -15.06 -4.53
N LYS A 74 6.92 -15.46 -3.31
CA LYS A 74 5.57 -15.36 -2.75
C LYS A 74 5.13 -13.89 -2.61
N ALA A 75 6.01 -13.04 -2.09
CA ALA A 75 5.75 -11.61 -1.96
C ALA A 75 5.51 -10.97 -3.34
N GLY A 76 6.36 -11.26 -4.32
CA GLY A 76 6.23 -10.75 -5.69
C GLY A 76 4.92 -11.17 -6.35
N SER A 77 4.47 -12.42 -6.14
CA SER A 77 3.18 -12.90 -6.65
C SER A 77 2.00 -12.15 -6.00
N THR A 78 2.05 -11.94 -4.68
CA THR A 78 1.05 -11.15 -3.95
C THR A 78 1.01 -9.70 -4.46
N LEU A 79 2.17 -9.05 -4.59
CA LEU A 79 2.27 -7.68 -5.07
C LEU A 79 1.73 -7.50 -6.50
N ARG A 80 1.93 -8.48 -7.39
CA ARG A 80 1.35 -8.47 -8.74
C ARG A 80 -0.18 -8.51 -8.69
N GLU A 81 -0.74 -9.35 -7.84
CA GLU A 81 -2.20 -9.43 -7.67
C GLU A 81 -2.76 -8.15 -7.04
N ASP A 82 -2.12 -7.63 -6.01
CA ASP A 82 -2.52 -6.37 -5.37
C ASP A 82 -2.49 -5.21 -6.38
N LEU A 83 -1.45 -5.11 -7.20
CA LEU A 83 -1.35 -4.11 -8.28
C LEU A 83 -2.48 -4.23 -9.31
N ARG A 84 -2.82 -5.46 -9.71
CA ARG A 84 -3.94 -5.68 -10.64
C ARG A 84 -5.25 -5.15 -10.05
N ARG A 85 -5.50 -5.42 -8.76
CA ARG A 85 -6.71 -5.00 -8.06
C ARG A 85 -6.74 -3.49 -7.79
N LEU A 86 -5.61 -2.90 -7.39
CA LEU A 86 -5.48 -1.45 -7.19
C LEU A 86 -5.75 -0.68 -8.49
N ARG A 87 -5.22 -1.14 -9.62
CA ARG A 87 -5.49 -0.52 -10.92
C ARG A 87 -6.94 -0.68 -11.36
N ALA A 88 -7.57 -1.81 -11.05
CA ALA A 88 -8.99 -2.01 -11.30
C ALA A 88 -9.84 -1.05 -10.45
N ALA A 89 -9.53 -0.88 -9.17
CA ALA A 89 -10.21 0.06 -8.29
C ALA A 89 -10.01 1.52 -8.74
N LEU A 90 -8.80 1.89 -9.18
CA LEU A 90 -8.53 3.22 -9.77
C LEU A 90 -9.39 3.47 -11.01
N LYS A 91 -9.50 2.47 -11.90
CA LYS A 91 -10.37 2.57 -13.07
C LYS A 91 -11.85 2.75 -12.68
N LEU A 92 -12.33 2.05 -11.66
CA LEU A 92 -13.70 2.19 -11.14
C LEU A 92 -13.95 3.57 -10.52
N SER A 93 -12.94 4.17 -9.89
CA SER A 93 -13.06 5.52 -9.32
C SER A 93 -13.22 6.61 -10.38
N GLY A 94 -12.87 6.35 -11.63
CA GLY A 94 -12.87 7.33 -12.72
C GLY A 94 -11.74 8.37 -12.63
N VAL A 95 -10.86 8.26 -11.63
CA VAL A 95 -9.72 9.18 -11.47
C VAL A 95 -8.56 8.72 -12.37
N PRO A 96 -7.94 9.61 -13.15
CA PRO A 96 -6.80 9.27 -13.99
C PRO A 96 -5.57 8.92 -13.15
N ASP A 97 -4.76 7.98 -13.62
CA ASP A 97 -3.47 7.66 -13.02
C ASP A 97 -2.44 8.74 -13.39
N THR A 98 -2.40 9.80 -12.60
CA THR A 98 -1.46 10.92 -12.77
C THR A 98 -0.08 10.64 -12.17
N ARG A 99 0.10 9.48 -11.49
CA ARG A 99 1.35 9.07 -10.83
C ARG A 99 1.94 10.14 -9.91
N PRO A 100 1.14 10.75 -9.01
CA PRO A 100 1.59 11.93 -8.24
C PRO A 100 2.73 11.61 -7.26
N HIS A 101 2.98 10.33 -6.97
CA HIS A 101 4.02 9.87 -6.05
C HIS A 101 5.21 9.23 -6.76
N GLU A 102 5.26 9.28 -8.09
CA GLU A 102 6.42 8.79 -8.84
C GLU A 102 7.64 9.69 -8.56
N GLY A 103 8.79 9.08 -8.27
CA GLY A 103 9.99 9.84 -7.89
C GLY A 103 10.10 10.21 -6.40
N HIS A 104 9.02 10.15 -5.64
CA HIS A 104 9.06 10.45 -4.20
C HIS A 104 9.67 9.28 -3.41
N ASN A 105 10.41 9.62 -2.34
CA ASN A 105 10.84 8.68 -1.30
C ASN A 105 9.95 8.86 -0.07
N MET A 106 8.93 8.04 0.04
CA MET A 106 8.01 8.05 1.18
C MET A 106 8.33 6.91 2.14
N PRO A 107 7.99 7.03 3.44
CA PRO A 107 8.17 5.93 4.37
C PRO A 107 7.55 4.61 3.85
N GLY A 108 8.32 3.52 3.89
CA GLY A 108 7.89 2.21 3.40
C GLY A 108 7.83 2.06 1.88
N MET A 109 8.07 3.10 1.11
CA MET A 109 8.31 2.98 -0.31
C MET A 109 9.76 2.53 -0.55
N VAL A 110 9.97 1.51 -1.37
CA VAL A 110 11.33 1.11 -1.75
C VAL A 110 11.95 2.24 -2.57
N GLY A 111 12.98 2.90 -2.03
CA GLY A 111 13.65 4.02 -2.69
C GLY A 111 14.40 3.58 -3.95
N LEU A 112 14.57 4.48 -4.91
CA LEU A 112 15.34 4.19 -6.13
C LEU A 112 16.80 3.82 -5.80
N ASP A 113 17.40 4.51 -4.84
CA ASP A 113 18.73 4.19 -4.31
C ASP A 113 18.82 2.79 -3.69
N THR A 114 17.73 2.33 -3.07
CA THR A 114 17.63 0.97 -2.51
C THR A 114 17.54 -0.06 -3.63
N LEU A 115 16.81 0.22 -4.72
CA LEU A 115 16.77 -0.62 -5.91
C LEU A 115 18.15 -0.73 -6.56
N ASP A 116 18.86 0.38 -6.72
CA ASP A 116 20.22 0.42 -7.28
C ASP A 116 21.21 -0.38 -6.43
N LYS A 117 21.17 -0.20 -5.10
CA LYS A 117 21.98 -0.98 -4.16
C LYS A 117 21.66 -2.47 -4.24
N ALA A 118 20.38 -2.83 -4.32
CA ALA A 118 19.94 -4.22 -4.46
C ALA A 118 20.39 -4.80 -5.80
N ALA A 119 20.31 -4.01 -6.88
CA ALA A 119 20.74 -4.41 -8.21
C ALA A 119 22.27 -4.63 -8.28
N ALA A 120 23.06 -3.93 -7.50
CA ALA A 120 24.51 -4.12 -7.42
C ALA A 120 24.93 -5.26 -6.48
N ALA A 121 24.12 -5.58 -5.47
CA ALA A 121 24.43 -6.58 -4.45
C ALA A 121 24.11 -8.02 -4.91
N LYS A 122 24.80 -9.01 -4.31
CA LYS A 122 24.51 -10.44 -4.42
C LYS A 122 24.66 -11.13 -3.06
N GLY A 123 24.07 -12.30 -2.91
CA GLY A 123 24.21 -13.11 -1.72
C GLY A 123 23.64 -12.46 -0.46
N ARG A 124 24.29 -12.67 0.68
CA ARG A 124 23.84 -12.13 1.98
C ARG A 124 23.63 -10.61 2.02
N PRO A 125 24.45 -9.76 1.38
CA PRO A 125 24.17 -8.32 1.27
C PRO A 125 22.84 -8.04 0.59
N PHE A 126 22.55 -8.69 -0.54
CA PHE A 126 21.26 -8.58 -1.22
C PHE A 126 20.11 -9.05 -0.33
N ASP A 127 20.23 -10.23 0.29
CA ASP A 127 19.20 -10.81 1.16
C ASP A 127 18.82 -9.85 2.31
N ARG A 128 19.79 -9.11 2.85
CA ARG A 128 19.56 -8.12 3.90
C ARG A 128 18.79 -6.93 3.36
N ILE A 129 19.25 -6.33 2.26
CA ILE A 129 18.57 -5.20 1.61
C ILE A 129 17.11 -5.57 1.30
N LEU A 130 16.89 -6.73 0.69
CA LEU A 130 15.56 -7.22 0.33
C LEU A 130 14.66 -7.37 1.56
N THR A 131 15.12 -8.08 2.59
CA THR A 131 14.29 -8.35 3.78
C THR A 131 13.97 -7.10 4.57
N ASP A 132 14.92 -6.17 4.71
CA ASP A 132 14.73 -4.90 5.43
C ASP A 132 13.75 -3.98 4.67
N ALA A 133 13.94 -3.85 3.36
CA ALA A 133 13.06 -3.02 2.53
C ALA A 133 11.63 -3.58 2.44
N LEU A 134 11.47 -4.91 2.29
CA LEU A 134 10.14 -5.54 2.30
C LEU A 134 9.45 -5.39 3.66
N ARG A 135 10.19 -5.49 4.76
CA ARG A 135 9.63 -5.27 6.09
C ARG A 135 9.09 -3.83 6.24
N ALA A 136 9.88 -2.84 5.86
CA ALA A 136 9.47 -1.44 5.88
C ALA A 136 8.22 -1.22 5.00
N HIS A 137 8.23 -1.78 3.77
CA HIS A 137 7.12 -1.71 2.84
C HIS A 137 5.84 -2.30 3.43
N PHE A 138 5.88 -3.52 3.93
CA PHE A 138 4.69 -4.19 4.47
C PHE A 138 4.17 -3.53 5.75
N THR A 139 5.06 -3.04 6.62
CA THR A 139 4.65 -2.31 7.82
C THR A 139 3.89 -1.04 7.45
N GLN A 140 4.42 -0.25 6.52
CA GLN A 140 3.77 0.98 6.07
C GLN A 140 2.46 0.69 5.31
N SER A 141 2.47 -0.29 4.40
CA SER A 141 1.26 -0.70 3.66
C SER A 141 0.13 -1.07 4.61
N ARG A 142 0.41 -1.80 5.70
CA ARG A 142 -0.59 -2.15 6.70
C ARG A 142 -1.17 -0.91 7.40
N MET A 143 -0.33 0.08 7.72
CA MET A 143 -0.78 1.35 8.32
C MET A 143 -1.68 2.14 7.36
N LEU A 144 -1.29 2.25 6.10
CA LEU A 144 -2.07 2.93 5.06
C LEU A 144 -3.41 2.22 4.83
N CYS A 145 -3.42 0.89 4.80
CA CYS A 145 -4.65 0.11 4.69
C CYS A 145 -5.58 0.31 5.90
N ALA A 146 -5.05 0.45 7.11
CA ALA A 146 -5.86 0.76 8.29
C ALA A 146 -6.48 2.16 8.19
N GLY A 147 -5.73 3.14 7.70
CA GLY A 147 -6.23 4.49 7.42
C GLY A 147 -7.38 4.47 6.41
N GLU A 148 -7.22 3.73 5.32
CA GLU A 148 -8.25 3.55 4.30
C GLU A 148 -9.52 2.89 4.84
N GLN A 149 -9.40 1.82 5.62
CA GLN A 149 -10.54 1.14 6.24
C GLN A 149 -11.32 2.05 7.21
N ASN A 150 -10.66 3.02 7.83
CA ASN A 150 -11.28 3.94 8.79
C ASN A 150 -11.89 5.19 8.13
N GLN A 151 -11.37 5.64 6.99
CA GLN A 151 -11.70 6.94 6.40
C GLN A 151 -12.19 6.83 4.94
N GLY A 152 -11.92 5.71 4.28
CA GLY A 152 -12.45 5.40 2.97
C GLY A 152 -13.96 5.21 2.99
N ARG A 153 -14.60 5.36 1.85
CA ARG A 153 -16.06 5.26 1.72
C ARG A 153 -16.50 4.20 0.70
N ALA A 154 -15.69 3.96 -0.32
CA ALA A 154 -16.00 2.96 -1.33
C ALA A 154 -15.77 1.54 -0.79
N ASP A 155 -16.81 0.69 -0.82
CA ASP A 155 -16.70 -0.72 -0.39
C ASP A 155 -15.59 -1.46 -1.15
N GLU A 156 -15.38 -1.13 -2.42
CA GLU A 156 -14.32 -1.68 -3.25
C GLU A 156 -12.93 -1.34 -2.71
N ALA A 157 -12.69 -0.08 -2.32
CA ALA A 157 -11.40 0.38 -1.82
C ALA A 157 -11.14 -0.14 -0.39
N THR A 158 -12.12 0.01 0.51
CA THR A 158 -12.01 -0.44 1.91
C THR A 158 -11.88 -1.96 2.00
N GLY A 159 -12.63 -2.72 1.18
CA GLY A 159 -12.51 -4.17 1.09
C GLY A 159 -11.17 -4.62 0.52
N LEU A 160 -10.64 -3.90 -0.48
CA LEU A 160 -9.29 -4.14 -1.00
C LEU A 160 -8.22 -3.85 0.05
N ALA A 161 -8.34 -2.74 0.80
CA ALA A 161 -7.43 -2.40 1.88
C ALA A 161 -7.42 -3.49 2.98
N ALA A 162 -8.58 -4.01 3.36
CA ALA A 162 -8.67 -5.12 4.31
C ALA A 162 -7.95 -6.38 3.81
N ALA A 163 -8.12 -6.72 2.53
CA ALA A 163 -7.47 -7.87 1.91
C ALA A 163 -5.93 -7.69 1.86
N ILE A 164 -5.45 -6.52 1.46
CA ILE A 164 -4.01 -6.18 1.44
C ILE A 164 -3.44 -6.20 2.87
N ALA A 165 -4.11 -5.62 3.86
CA ALA A 165 -3.66 -5.65 5.24
C ALA A 165 -3.50 -7.09 5.77
N LYS A 166 -4.44 -7.99 5.44
CA LYS A 166 -4.37 -9.40 5.80
C LYS A 166 -3.20 -10.12 5.13
N SER A 167 -2.97 -9.90 3.83
CA SER A 167 -1.84 -10.49 3.10
C SER A 167 -0.51 -9.97 3.62
N THR A 168 -0.41 -8.68 3.85
CA THR A 168 0.77 -7.98 4.40
C THR A 168 1.15 -8.50 5.79
N SER A 169 0.18 -8.75 6.66
CA SER A 169 0.43 -9.34 7.98
C SER A 169 1.09 -10.73 7.87
N ARG A 170 0.64 -11.57 6.93
CA ARG A 170 1.28 -12.87 6.67
C ARG A 170 2.72 -12.72 6.15
N GLN A 171 2.97 -11.73 5.29
CA GLN A 171 4.32 -11.46 4.78
C GLN A 171 5.27 -11.01 5.91
N ILE A 172 4.80 -10.15 6.81
CA ILE A 172 5.57 -9.73 8.00
C ILE A 172 5.89 -10.95 8.87
N SER A 173 4.92 -11.82 9.16
CA SER A 173 5.15 -13.05 9.94
C SER A 173 6.17 -13.97 9.27
N GLY A 174 6.16 -14.07 7.93
CA GLY A 174 7.17 -14.82 7.18
C GLY A 174 8.58 -14.24 7.33
N LEU A 175 8.71 -12.92 7.29
CA LEU A 175 9.98 -12.22 7.54
C LEU A 175 10.47 -12.42 8.98
N ASP A 176 9.57 -12.45 9.97
CA ASP A 176 9.91 -12.71 11.37
C ASP A 176 10.43 -14.13 11.57
N THR A 177 9.78 -15.10 10.95
CA THR A 177 10.22 -16.50 10.96
C THR A 177 11.61 -16.66 10.35
N LEU A 178 11.87 -16.02 9.19
CA LEU A 178 13.21 -16.04 8.57
C LEU A 178 14.26 -15.41 9.48
N ARG A 179 13.93 -14.32 10.14
CA ARG A 179 14.86 -13.65 11.07
C ARG A 179 15.18 -14.53 12.27
N ALA A 180 14.17 -15.17 12.85
CA ALA A 180 14.34 -16.07 13.99
C ALA A 180 15.16 -17.34 13.65
N ALA A 181 15.03 -17.84 12.42
CA ALA A 181 15.77 -19.02 11.95
C ALA A 181 17.26 -18.73 11.62
N ARG A 182 17.64 -17.46 11.50
CA ARG A 182 19.06 -17.09 11.27
C ARG A 182 19.82 -17.11 12.60
N PRO A 183 20.91 -17.93 12.73
CA PRO A 183 21.73 -17.89 13.92
C PRO A 183 22.25 -16.46 14.13
N ALA A 184 22.17 -15.97 15.36
CA ALA A 184 22.77 -14.70 15.74
C ALA A 184 24.25 -14.74 15.36
N THR A 185 24.71 -13.82 14.53
CA THR A 185 26.15 -13.63 14.28
C THR A 185 26.80 -13.34 15.64
N PRO A 186 27.76 -14.16 16.13
CA PRO A 186 28.40 -13.85 17.39
C PRO A 186 29.01 -12.46 17.30
N GLY A 187 28.49 -11.56 18.13
CA GLY A 187 29.01 -10.21 18.25
C GLY A 187 30.48 -10.29 18.60
N ASN A 188 31.34 -9.68 17.80
CA ASN A 188 32.77 -9.58 18.03
C ASN A 188 33.01 -8.61 19.21
N HIS A 189 32.69 -9.06 20.43
CA HIS A 189 33.09 -8.38 21.64
C HIS A 189 34.58 -8.64 21.89
N LYS A 190 35.44 -8.05 21.08
CA LYS A 190 36.83 -7.84 21.43
C LYS A 190 36.98 -6.41 21.95
N THR A 191 36.62 -6.20 23.16
CA THR A 191 37.22 -5.12 23.97
C THR A 191 37.87 -5.75 25.16
N THR A 192 39.05 -6.32 24.94
CA THR A 192 40.00 -6.58 26.00
C THR A 192 40.60 -5.24 26.36
N VAL A 193 40.02 -4.53 27.28
CA VAL A 193 40.70 -3.45 27.99
C VAL A 193 41.75 -4.12 28.89
N LYS A 194 43.01 -3.99 28.47
CA LYS A 194 44.14 -4.37 29.29
C LYS A 194 44.19 -3.39 30.46
N PRO A 195 44.21 -3.83 31.75
CA PRO A 195 44.39 -2.92 32.86
C PRO A 195 45.85 -2.45 32.86
N ASP A 196 46.06 -1.14 32.79
CA ASP A 196 47.35 -0.51 33.01
C ASP A 196 47.82 -0.83 34.42
N GLY A 197 49.06 -1.34 34.52
CA GLY A 197 49.75 -1.64 35.75
C GLY A 197 50.12 -0.36 36.56
N PRO A 198 50.40 -0.50 37.87
CA PRO A 198 50.59 0.61 38.77
C PRO A 198 51.92 1.33 38.49
N HIS A 199 51.84 2.65 38.27
CA HIS A 199 53.01 3.54 38.25
C HIS A 199 53.70 3.56 39.61
N ARG A 200 54.93 3.03 39.65
CA ARG A 200 55.85 3.19 40.75
C ARG A 200 56.30 4.63 40.79
N THR A 201 55.98 5.34 41.86
CA THR A 201 56.60 6.59 42.24
C THR A 201 58.01 6.29 42.77
N ALA A 202 59.05 6.78 42.05
CA ALA A 202 60.43 6.82 42.52
C ALA A 202 60.62 8.11 43.31
N THR A 203 60.84 7.97 44.60
CA THR A 203 61.33 9.05 45.50
C THR A 203 62.84 9.14 45.31
N THR A 204 63.32 10.30 44.93
CA THR A 204 64.75 10.63 44.96
C THR A 204 65.01 11.67 46.07
N ARG A 205 65.99 11.36 46.88
CA ARG A 205 66.64 12.23 47.93
C ARG A 205 67.32 13.42 47.30
#